data_f454f3802d5fb0b7098a97097d9c9cc2
#
_entry.id   f454f3802d5fb0b7098a97097d9c9cc2
#
_cell.length_a   1.000
_cell.length_b   1.000
_cell.length_c   1.000
_cell.angle_alpha   90.00
_cell.angle_beta   90.00
_cell.angle_gamma   90.00
#
_symmetry.space_group_name_H-M   'P 1'
#
loop_
_entity.id
_entity.type
_entity.pdbx_description
1 polymer ?
#
loop_
_entity_poly.entity_id
_entity_poly.type
_entity_poly.pdbx_seq_one_letter_code
_entity_poly.pdbx_strand_id
1 'polypeptide(L)'
;MRTHSIGRVFIGAMISTLALAAVGPLPAGADETCNSPYMANLIKGQEDYLYVWALGAKGVGDGADKLVTIDVNPASKSYGKVIHKLSVAGGRGEAHHMGFTDDRRFLWAGGLDNSRISIFDVGSDPARPKLVKSITDMAAKTGYVGPHTFYAMPGRMLVQGLSNAKDGGGVTGMALYSNKGELVTKYPMPTTDGGDGYGYDIAINPQKNVMLTSSFTGKKNYMRALGDLVKDAEAMKRFGNTMAIWDLKAMKPKKVLSVPGAPLEIRWSLKDGDTWAITATALTSKLWLVKPDAAGEWQAKEVATIGDPTKIPLPVDISINKDGTGLWVNTFMDGKTRYFDLSNPEQPKQTYERATGKQVNMISQSWDGTRVYIASSLLANWDKGAADNEQFIRGFKWDGKELTPAFEVDFNKEKLGRAHHMKFGSKTMKAAYDLERTARR
;
A
#
# COMPACT_ATOMS: atom_id res chain seq x y z
N MET A 1 67.49 -12.34 -24.18
CA MET A 1 66.72 -12.20 -22.89
C MET A 1 65.66 -11.09 -23.03
N ARG A 2 64.42 -11.46 -23.19
CA ARG A 2 63.27 -10.49 -23.24
C ARG A 2 62.36 -10.82 -22.05
N THR A 3 62.29 -9.90 -21.10
CA THR A 3 61.47 -9.99 -19.93
C THR A 3 60.04 -9.51 -20.28
N HIS A 4 59.04 -10.39 -20.12
CA HIS A 4 57.65 -10.05 -20.26
C HIS A 4 57.12 -9.53 -18.91
N SER A 5 56.64 -8.29 -18.89
CA SER A 5 55.91 -7.68 -17.78
C SER A 5 54.44 -8.07 -17.87
N ILE A 6 53.92 -8.74 -16.84
CA ILE A 6 52.50 -9.07 -16.70
C ILE A 6 51.81 -7.93 -15.95
N GLY A 7 51.01 -7.15 -16.66
CA GLY A 7 50.16 -6.12 -16.07
C GLY A 7 48.99 -6.75 -15.30
N ARG A 8 48.93 -6.50 -14.00
CA ARG A 8 47.76 -6.83 -13.16
C ARG A 8 46.68 -5.78 -13.36
N VAL A 9 45.57 -6.20 -13.94
CA VAL A 9 44.34 -5.39 -13.99
C VAL A 9 43.64 -5.50 -12.61
N PHE A 10 43.59 -4.40 -11.87
CA PHE A 10 42.79 -4.29 -10.69
C PHE A 10 41.34 -3.94 -11.11
N ILE A 11 40.42 -4.89 -10.97
CA ILE A 11 39.00 -4.64 -11.06
C ILE A 11 38.57 -4.06 -9.71
N GLY A 12 38.44 -2.75 -9.65
CA GLY A 12 37.85 -2.06 -8.49
C GLY A 12 36.35 -2.29 -8.43
N ALA A 13 35.91 -3.12 -7.51
CA ALA A 13 34.51 -3.23 -7.17
C ALA A 13 34.06 -1.92 -6.46
N MET A 14 33.34 -1.06 -7.15
CA MET A 14 32.65 0.07 -6.52
C MET A 14 31.53 -0.46 -5.61
N ILE A 15 31.80 -0.57 -4.32
CA ILE A 15 30.77 -0.76 -3.30
C ILE A 15 30.10 0.61 -3.12
N SER A 16 28.92 0.78 -3.72
CA SER A 16 28.05 1.93 -3.47
C SER A 16 27.50 1.83 -2.05
N THR A 17 28.19 2.43 -1.09
CA THR A 17 27.64 2.63 0.27
C THR A 17 26.44 3.57 0.17
N LEU A 18 25.25 3.07 0.51
CA LEU A 18 24.08 3.90 0.74
C LEU A 18 24.37 4.83 1.93
N ALA A 19 24.64 6.10 1.66
CA ALA A 19 24.60 7.12 2.69
C ALA A 19 23.13 7.37 3.08
N LEU A 20 22.64 6.70 4.14
CA LEU A 20 21.39 7.09 4.77
C LEU A 20 21.65 8.40 5.52
N ALA A 21 21.11 9.50 5.02
CA ALA A 21 21.07 10.76 5.75
C ALA A 21 20.42 10.53 7.12
N ALA A 22 20.97 11.13 8.17
CA ALA A 22 20.37 11.10 9.49
C ALA A 22 18.99 11.77 9.40
N VAL A 23 17.92 10.96 9.55
CA VAL A 23 16.54 11.46 9.55
C VAL A 23 16.28 12.00 10.95
N GLY A 24 16.08 13.33 11.06
CA GLY A 24 15.58 13.95 12.28
C GLY A 24 14.16 13.45 12.64
N PRO A 25 13.58 13.86 13.78
CA PRO A 25 12.24 13.47 14.15
C PRO A 25 11.26 13.83 13.01
N LEU A 26 10.51 12.84 12.56
CA LEU A 26 9.54 13.01 11.49
C LEU A 26 8.30 13.70 12.06
N PRO A 27 7.83 14.81 11.48
CA PRO A 27 6.54 15.37 11.88
C PRO A 27 5.44 14.35 11.54
N ALA A 28 4.58 14.05 12.51
CA ALA A 28 3.44 13.19 12.34
C ALA A 28 2.48 13.78 11.29
N GLY A 29 2.45 13.19 10.12
CA GLY A 29 1.37 13.37 9.14
C GLY A 29 0.32 12.29 9.34
N ALA A 30 -0.93 12.55 8.97
CA ALA A 30 -1.95 11.49 8.97
C ALA A 30 -1.59 10.39 7.97
N ASP A 31 -2.02 9.17 8.27
CA ASP A 31 -1.71 8.01 7.46
C ASP A 31 -2.54 7.99 6.16
N GLU A 32 -1.88 8.28 5.06
CA GLU A 32 -2.35 7.76 3.77
C GLU A 32 -1.89 6.30 3.70
N THR A 33 -2.76 5.39 3.32
CA THR A 33 -2.42 3.98 3.15
C THR A 33 -1.07 3.77 2.43
N CYS A 34 -0.18 2.99 3.01
CA CYS A 34 1.17 2.71 2.49
C CYS A 34 2.06 3.95 2.32
N ASN A 35 2.02 4.89 3.25
CA ASN A 35 2.91 6.05 3.23
C ASN A 35 4.30 5.72 3.79
N SER A 36 5.32 6.11 3.04
CA SER A 36 6.69 5.99 3.51
C SER A 36 7.07 7.16 4.43
N PRO A 37 7.77 6.92 5.56
CA PRO A 37 8.23 7.96 6.45
C PRO A 37 9.19 8.96 5.79
N TYR A 38 9.84 8.57 4.70
CA TYR A 38 10.72 9.48 3.95
C TYR A 38 9.98 10.63 3.25
N MET A 39 8.65 10.54 3.11
CA MET A 39 7.81 11.60 2.54
C MET A 39 7.12 12.47 3.60
N ALA A 40 7.19 12.14 4.88
CA ALA A 40 6.39 12.78 5.94
C ALA A 40 6.56 14.32 5.97
N ASN A 41 7.77 14.83 5.72
CA ASN A 41 8.04 16.26 5.67
C ASN A 41 7.36 16.99 4.51
N LEU A 42 6.90 16.30 3.49
CA LEU A 42 6.22 16.85 2.31
C LEU A 42 4.69 16.86 2.47
N ILE A 43 4.17 16.19 3.49
CA ILE A 43 2.74 16.15 3.80
C ILE A 43 2.39 17.34 4.68
N LYS A 44 1.99 18.44 4.07
CA LYS A 44 1.68 19.71 4.75
C LYS A 44 0.46 20.38 4.16
N GLY A 45 -0.28 21.06 5.02
CA GLY A 45 -1.45 21.86 4.63
C GLY A 45 -2.68 20.98 4.35
N GLN A 46 -3.47 21.39 3.36
CA GLN A 46 -4.70 20.75 2.94
C GLN A 46 -4.45 19.86 1.71
N GLU A 47 -4.95 18.64 1.72
CA GLU A 47 -5.07 17.85 0.50
C GLU A 47 -6.09 18.49 -0.43
N ASP A 48 -5.74 18.64 -1.71
CA ASP A 48 -6.62 19.20 -2.73
C ASP A 48 -7.23 18.12 -3.61
N TYR A 49 -6.49 17.03 -3.83
CA TYR A 49 -6.83 15.98 -4.78
C TYR A 49 -6.77 14.61 -4.15
N LEU A 50 -7.68 13.74 -4.57
CA LEU A 50 -7.65 12.31 -4.31
C LEU A 50 -7.41 11.59 -5.64
N TYR A 51 -6.27 10.92 -5.76
CA TYR A 51 -5.99 10.02 -6.86
C TYR A 51 -6.57 8.65 -6.53
N VAL A 52 -7.37 8.11 -7.43
CA VAL A 52 -7.95 6.78 -7.31
C VAL A 52 -7.45 5.91 -8.45
N TRP A 53 -6.79 4.80 -8.12
CA TRP A 53 -6.41 3.80 -9.09
C TRP A 53 -7.59 2.86 -9.29
N ALA A 54 -8.22 2.97 -10.46
CA ALA A 54 -9.47 2.31 -10.77
C ALA A 54 -9.23 1.16 -11.74
N LEU A 55 -9.74 0.01 -11.36
CA LEU A 55 -9.74 -1.22 -12.13
C LEU A 55 -10.75 -1.12 -13.27
N GLY A 56 -10.31 -1.43 -14.48
CA GLY A 56 -11.18 -1.53 -15.64
C GLY A 56 -12.21 -2.66 -15.51
N ALA A 57 -13.43 -2.41 -15.94
CA ALA A 57 -14.50 -3.41 -15.93
C ALA A 57 -15.09 -3.58 -17.33
N LYS A 58 -15.29 -4.83 -17.78
CA LYS A 58 -15.87 -5.11 -19.09
C LYS A 58 -17.26 -4.49 -19.21
N GLY A 59 -17.49 -3.73 -20.28
CA GLY A 59 -18.76 -3.05 -20.52
C GLY A 59 -18.97 -1.74 -19.74
N VAL A 60 -17.99 -1.30 -18.96
CA VAL A 60 -18.03 -0.03 -18.23
C VAL A 60 -17.00 0.92 -18.81
N GLY A 61 -17.46 2.02 -19.42
CA GLY A 61 -16.60 3.00 -20.08
C GLY A 61 -15.75 2.36 -21.18
N ASP A 62 -14.45 2.64 -21.15
CA ASP A 62 -13.46 2.07 -22.09
C ASP A 62 -12.91 0.70 -21.65
N GLY A 63 -13.32 0.21 -20.48
CA GLY A 63 -12.88 -1.08 -19.93
C GLY A 63 -11.44 -1.12 -19.44
N ALA A 64 -10.68 -0.02 -19.52
CA ALA A 64 -9.28 0.05 -19.14
C ALA A 64 -9.09 0.48 -17.68
N ASP A 65 -7.97 0.07 -17.08
CA ASP A 65 -7.50 0.64 -15.82
C ASP A 65 -7.21 2.13 -16.01
N LYS A 66 -7.50 2.93 -14.99
CA LYS A 66 -7.35 4.38 -15.09
C LYS A 66 -7.02 5.07 -13.77
N LEU A 67 -6.28 6.16 -13.86
CA LEU A 67 -6.08 7.08 -12.75
C LEU A 67 -7.19 8.13 -12.80
N VAL A 68 -7.97 8.20 -11.72
CA VAL A 68 -9.05 9.18 -11.54
C VAL A 68 -8.60 10.21 -10.52
N THR A 69 -8.78 11.50 -10.82
CA THR A 69 -8.54 12.60 -9.88
C THR A 69 -9.87 13.17 -9.42
N ILE A 70 -10.09 13.19 -8.12
CA ILE A 70 -11.26 13.79 -7.46
C ILE A 70 -10.78 15.03 -6.70
N ASP A 71 -11.51 16.12 -6.80
CA ASP A 71 -11.27 17.31 -5.98
C ASP A 71 -11.80 17.05 -4.55
N VAL A 72 -10.90 17.07 -3.58
CA VAL A 72 -11.23 16.81 -2.16
C VAL A 72 -10.90 17.98 -1.24
N ASN A 73 -10.62 19.15 -1.82
CA ASN A 73 -10.49 20.38 -1.05
C ASN A 73 -11.87 20.88 -0.60
N PRO A 74 -12.18 20.88 0.71
CA PRO A 74 -13.52 21.28 1.20
C PRO A 74 -13.93 22.72 0.84
N ALA A 75 -12.96 23.59 0.54
CA ALA A 75 -13.20 24.96 0.11
C ALA A 75 -13.46 25.11 -1.40
N SER A 76 -13.28 24.02 -2.16
CA SER A 76 -13.43 24.05 -3.62
C SER A 76 -14.90 23.96 -4.04
N LYS A 77 -15.28 24.66 -5.12
CA LYS A 77 -16.59 24.52 -5.76
C LYS A 77 -16.81 23.15 -6.43
N SER A 78 -15.73 22.42 -6.71
CA SER A 78 -15.74 21.06 -7.27
C SER A 78 -15.51 19.97 -6.21
N TYR A 79 -15.64 20.29 -4.93
CA TYR A 79 -15.48 19.31 -3.85
C TYR A 79 -16.33 18.06 -4.08
N GLY A 80 -15.69 16.88 -4.00
CA GLY A 80 -16.33 15.59 -4.25
C GLY A 80 -16.59 15.27 -5.73
N LYS A 81 -16.04 16.04 -6.67
CA LYS A 81 -16.24 15.83 -8.12
C LYS A 81 -14.99 15.24 -8.77
N VAL A 82 -15.22 14.36 -9.75
CA VAL A 82 -14.17 13.91 -10.69
C VAL A 82 -13.77 15.11 -11.57
N ILE A 83 -12.48 15.44 -11.55
CA ILE A 83 -11.93 16.57 -12.33
C ILE A 83 -10.99 16.12 -13.45
N HIS A 84 -10.48 14.87 -13.36
CA HIS A 84 -9.64 14.28 -14.39
C HIS A 84 -9.75 12.77 -14.37
N LYS A 85 -9.60 12.13 -15.53
CA LYS A 85 -9.48 10.69 -15.71
C LYS A 85 -8.48 10.37 -16.82
N LEU A 86 -7.60 9.43 -16.56
CA LEU A 86 -6.53 9.03 -17.48
C LEU A 86 -6.47 7.51 -17.55
N SER A 87 -6.94 6.95 -18.66
CA SER A 87 -6.86 5.52 -18.95
C SER A 87 -5.45 5.13 -19.37
N VAL A 88 -5.01 3.94 -18.94
CA VAL A 88 -3.70 3.43 -19.36
C VAL A 88 -3.84 2.50 -20.56
N ALA A 89 -2.88 2.57 -21.47
CA ALA A 89 -2.82 1.70 -22.63
C ALA A 89 -2.65 0.23 -22.20
N GLY A 90 -3.27 -0.71 -22.94
CA GLY A 90 -3.20 -2.14 -22.66
C GLY A 90 -4.37 -2.69 -21.84
N GLY A 91 -5.40 -1.89 -21.65
CA GLY A 91 -6.68 -2.35 -21.10
C GLY A 91 -6.64 -2.64 -19.62
N ARG A 92 -7.36 -3.68 -19.21
CA ARG A 92 -7.48 -4.11 -17.82
C ARG A 92 -6.25 -4.92 -17.38
N GLY A 93 -5.66 -4.55 -16.26
CA GLY A 93 -4.52 -5.23 -15.65
C GLY A 93 -4.71 -5.56 -14.17
N GLU A 94 -5.92 -5.44 -13.65
CA GLU A 94 -6.26 -5.54 -12.24
C GLU A 94 -5.56 -4.43 -11.43
N ALA A 95 -5.94 -3.17 -11.68
CA ALA A 95 -5.46 -2.00 -10.95
C ALA A 95 -5.60 -2.20 -9.45
N HIS A 96 -4.49 -2.03 -8.69
CA HIS A 96 -4.48 -2.39 -7.28
C HIS A 96 -3.86 -1.29 -6.43
N HIS A 97 -2.59 -1.34 -6.07
CA HIS A 97 -1.97 -0.37 -5.19
C HIS A 97 -1.14 0.69 -5.92
N MET A 98 -0.90 1.81 -5.22
CA MET A 98 -0.09 2.94 -5.65
C MET A 98 0.86 3.39 -4.55
N GLY A 99 1.98 4.01 -4.94
CA GLY A 99 2.87 4.69 -4.02
C GLY A 99 3.58 5.86 -4.70
N PHE A 100 3.81 6.94 -3.95
CA PHE A 100 4.60 8.07 -4.43
C PHE A 100 6.09 7.78 -4.34
N THR A 101 6.88 8.43 -5.20
CA THR A 101 8.32 8.59 -4.97
C THR A 101 8.57 9.43 -3.71
N ASP A 102 9.78 9.34 -3.14
CA ASP A 102 10.16 10.05 -1.90
C ASP A 102 10.04 11.58 -1.99
N ASP A 103 10.12 12.14 -3.21
CA ASP A 103 9.86 13.55 -3.51
C ASP A 103 8.39 13.86 -3.87
N ARG A 104 7.49 12.87 -3.86
CA ARG A 104 6.08 12.94 -4.24
C ARG A 104 5.80 13.47 -5.65
N ARG A 105 6.79 13.45 -6.54
CA ARG A 105 6.64 13.93 -7.93
C ARG A 105 6.00 12.92 -8.85
N PHE A 106 6.27 11.64 -8.60
CA PHE A 106 5.73 10.56 -9.41
C PHE A 106 4.89 9.63 -8.56
N LEU A 107 3.78 9.19 -9.13
CA LEU A 107 2.89 8.19 -8.55
C LEU A 107 3.04 6.90 -9.36
N TRP A 108 3.47 5.84 -8.70
CA TRP A 108 3.60 4.50 -9.26
C TRP A 108 2.35 3.70 -8.97
N ALA A 109 1.82 2.96 -9.95
CA ALA A 109 0.58 2.21 -9.84
C ALA A 109 0.72 0.83 -10.49
N GLY A 110 0.30 -0.21 -9.77
CA GLY A 110 0.45 -1.60 -10.16
C GLY A 110 -0.80 -2.23 -10.74
N GLY A 111 -0.60 -3.18 -11.68
CA GLY A 111 -1.63 -4.10 -12.14
C GLY A 111 -1.28 -5.52 -11.71
N LEU A 112 -2.09 -6.14 -10.86
CA LEU A 112 -1.82 -7.47 -10.31
C LEU A 112 -1.83 -8.58 -11.36
N ASP A 113 -2.71 -8.47 -12.36
CA ASP A 113 -2.87 -9.53 -13.36
C ASP A 113 -1.79 -9.48 -14.45
N ASN A 114 -1.53 -8.28 -15.00
CA ASN A 114 -0.58 -8.11 -16.09
C ASN A 114 0.84 -7.74 -15.64
N SER A 115 1.07 -7.55 -14.33
CA SER A 115 2.34 -7.17 -13.73
C SER A 115 2.95 -5.87 -14.29
N ARG A 116 2.11 -5.01 -14.86
CA ARG A 116 2.51 -3.69 -15.34
C ARG A 116 2.62 -2.72 -14.16
N ILE A 117 3.61 -1.84 -14.23
CA ILE A 117 3.73 -0.69 -13.35
C ILE A 117 3.62 0.57 -14.21
N SER A 118 2.63 1.41 -13.92
CA SER A 118 2.42 2.70 -14.56
C SER A 118 2.95 3.81 -13.68
N ILE A 119 3.73 4.74 -14.25
CA ILE A 119 4.34 5.86 -13.54
C ILE A 119 3.72 7.15 -14.06
N PHE A 120 3.08 7.91 -13.17
CA PHE A 120 2.41 9.17 -13.49
C PHE A 120 3.20 10.35 -12.92
N ASP A 121 3.41 11.38 -13.72
CA ASP A 121 3.88 12.69 -13.25
C ASP A 121 2.69 13.44 -12.63
N VAL A 122 2.72 13.61 -11.32
CA VAL A 122 1.75 14.37 -10.53
C VAL A 122 2.34 15.68 -10.00
N GLY A 123 3.66 15.87 -10.12
CA GLY A 123 4.32 17.09 -9.68
C GLY A 123 4.10 18.26 -10.64
N SER A 124 4.08 18.00 -11.95
CA SER A 124 3.92 19.05 -12.97
C SER A 124 2.52 19.67 -12.97
N ASP A 125 1.49 18.85 -12.86
CA ASP A 125 0.09 19.24 -12.75
C ASP A 125 -0.66 18.26 -11.86
N PRO A 126 -0.75 18.52 -10.54
CA PRO A 126 -1.42 17.61 -9.61
C PRO A 126 -2.91 17.40 -9.90
N ALA A 127 -3.58 18.36 -10.55
CA ALA A 127 -4.98 18.22 -10.94
C ALA A 127 -5.16 17.27 -12.16
N ARG A 128 -4.14 17.20 -13.02
CA ARG A 128 -4.17 16.46 -14.29
C ARG A 128 -2.90 15.65 -14.53
N PRO A 129 -2.70 14.57 -13.76
CA PRO A 129 -1.56 13.69 -13.91
C PRO A 129 -1.37 13.20 -15.35
N LYS A 130 -0.10 12.92 -15.73
CA LYS A 130 0.25 12.37 -17.04
C LYS A 130 1.00 11.06 -16.86
N LEU A 131 0.67 10.05 -17.66
CA LEU A 131 1.45 8.82 -17.75
C LEU A 131 2.79 9.15 -18.43
N VAL A 132 3.91 8.89 -17.75
CA VAL A 132 5.26 9.18 -18.26
C VAL A 132 6.07 7.92 -18.56
N LYS A 133 5.73 6.79 -17.92
CA LYS A 133 6.41 5.52 -18.16
C LYS A 133 5.51 4.33 -17.81
N SER A 134 5.71 3.21 -18.51
CA SER A 134 5.19 1.90 -18.12
C SER A 134 6.35 0.90 -18.06
N ILE A 135 6.45 0.17 -16.95
CA ILE A 135 7.36 -0.96 -16.78
C ILE A 135 6.54 -2.22 -17.06
N THR A 136 6.93 -3.00 -18.05
CA THR A 136 6.22 -4.21 -18.50
C THR A 136 7.05 -5.48 -18.39
N ASP A 137 8.28 -5.36 -17.93
CA ASP A 137 9.28 -6.43 -17.88
C ASP A 137 9.65 -6.87 -16.44
N MET A 138 8.84 -6.46 -15.45
CA MET A 138 9.05 -6.86 -14.05
C MET A 138 9.20 -8.38 -13.90
N ALA A 139 8.27 -9.16 -14.47
CA ALA A 139 8.28 -10.61 -14.41
C ALA A 139 9.56 -11.21 -14.99
N ALA A 140 9.96 -10.76 -16.18
CA ALA A 140 11.16 -11.26 -16.87
C ALA A 140 12.46 -10.93 -16.12
N LYS A 141 12.56 -9.72 -15.55
CA LYS A 141 13.77 -9.25 -14.87
C LYS A 141 13.89 -9.76 -13.44
N THR A 142 12.80 -9.89 -12.73
CA THR A 142 12.82 -10.22 -11.29
C THR A 142 12.43 -11.65 -10.99
N GLY A 143 11.60 -12.26 -11.82
CA GLY A 143 10.91 -13.51 -11.54
C GLY A 143 9.67 -13.32 -10.63
N TYR A 144 9.30 -12.06 -10.31
CA TYR A 144 8.13 -11.74 -9.49
C TYR A 144 7.02 -11.14 -10.35
N VAL A 145 5.77 -11.39 -9.96
CA VAL A 145 4.54 -10.88 -10.60
C VAL A 145 3.58 -10.30 -9.57
N GLY A 146 2.60 -9.54 -10.04
CA GLY A 146 1.61 -8.91 -9.18
C GLY A 146 2.21 -7.83 -8.30
N PRO A 147 2.71 -6.69 -8.87
CA PRO A 147 3.23 -5.58 -8.09
C PRO A 147 2.13 -5.01 -7.20
N HIS A 148 2.33 -5.08 -5.89
CA HIS A 148 1.36 -4.71 -4.87
C HIS A 148 1.77 -3.43 -4.16
N THR A 149 2.60 -3.50 -3.14
CA THR A 149 3.04 -2.35 -2.36
C THR A 149 4.18 -1.61 -3.06
N PHE A 150 4.03 -0.29 -3.16
CA PHE A 150 5.03 0.64 -3.68
C PHE A 150 5.52 1.51 -2.53
N TYR A 151 6.70 1.24 -2.02
CA TYR A 151 7.22 1.90 -0.83
C TYR A 151 8.44 2.75 -1.17
N ALA A 152 8.33 4.08 -0.99
CA ALA A 152 9.42 5.00 -1.28
C ALA A 152 10.59 4.83 -0.31
N MET A 153 11.78 4.84 -0.87
CA MET A 153 13.06 4.97 -0.17
C MET A 153 13.83 6.13 -0.81
N PRO A 154 14.85 6.71 -0.17
CA PRO A 154 15.59 7.83 -0.75
C PRO A 154 16.11 7.53 -2.17
N GLY A 155 15.55 8.23 -3.17
CA GLY A 155 15.85 8.07 -4.59
C GLY A 155 15.47 6.71 -5.20
N ARG A 156 14.63 5.91 -4.53
CA ARG A 156 14.28 4.53 -4.89
C ARG A 156 12.81 4.23 -4.63
N MET A 157 12.31 3.21 -5.33
CA MET A 157 11.01 2.60 -5.09
C MET A 157 11.18 1.11 -4.81
N LEU A 158 10.76 0.66 -3.63
CA LEU A 158 10.69 -0.76 -3.28
C LEU A 158 9.30 -1.28 -3.63
N VAL A 159 9.23 -2.32 -4.46
CA VAL A 159 7.98 -2.88 -4.98
C VAL A 159 7.85 -4.33 -4.52
N GLN A 160 6.81 -4.64 -3.73
CA GLN A 160 6.47 -6.01 -3.36
C GLN A 160 5.74 -6.70 -4.50
N GLY A 161 6.24 -7.86 -4.94
CA GLY A 161 5.47 -8.76 -5.80
C GLY A 161 4.70 -9.76 -4.96
N LEU A 162 3.47 -10.09 -5.33
CA LEU A 162 2.64 -11.06 -4.60
C LEU A 162 2.95 -12.51 -4.94
N SER A 163 3.55 -12.77 -6.10
CA SER A 163 3.79 -14.14 -6.58
C SER A 163 5.09 -14.23 -7.35
N ASN A 164 5.55 -15.47 -7.55
CA ASN A 164 6.57 -15.75 -8.54
C ASN A 164 5.98 -15.90 -9.95
N ALA A 165 6.80 -15.65 -10.97
CA ALA A 165 6.40 -15.76 -12.37
C ALA A 165 6.34 -17.22 -12.88
N LYS A 166 6.95 -18.17 -12.15
CA LYS A 166 7.10 -19.55 -12.59
C LYS A 166 5.77 -20.30 -12.54
N ASP A 167 5.06 -20.14 -11.43
CA ASP A 167 3.85 -20.92 -11.17
C ASP A 167 2.73 -20.13 -10.47
N GLY A 168 2.93 -18.83 -10.25
CA GLY A 168 1.93 -17.98 -9.59
C GLY A 168 1.74 -18.26 -8.10
N GLY A 169 2.74 -18.90 -7.45
CA GLY A 169 2.75 -19.20 -6.01
C GLY A 169 3.83 -18.40 -5.26
N GLY A 170 4.28 -18.90 -4.11
CA GLY A 170 5.53 -18.52 -3.43
C GLY A 170 6.71 -19.29 -4.03
N VAL A 171 7.97 -18.89 -3.93
CA VAL A 171 8.53 -17.76 -3.19
C VAL A 171 8.44 -16.50 -4.07
N THR A 172 7.96 -15.41 -3.47
CA THR A 172 7.96 -14.09 -4.09
C THR A 172 9.08 -13.20 -3.51
N GLY A 173 9.05 -11.90 -3.77
CA GLY A 173 10.04 -10.97 -3.25
C GLY A 173 9.76 -9.51 -3.57
N MET A 174 10.69 -8.68 -3.15
CA MET A 174 10.69 -7.24 -3.39
C MET A 174 11.66 -6.90 -4.52
N ALA A 175 11.28 -5.99 -5.41
CA ALA A 175 12.11 -5.41 -6.45
C ALA A 175 12.43 -3.95 -6.11
N LEU A 176 13.71 -3.58 -6.07
CA LEU A 176 14.14 -2.21 -5.84
C LEU A 176 14.43 -1.54 -7.19
N TYR A 177 13.72 -0.46 -7.45
CA TYR A 177 13.89 0.37 -8.64
C TYR A 177 14.46 1.75 -8.30
N SER A 178 15.15 2.39 -9.24
CA SER A 178 15.39 3.83 -9.19
C SER A 178 14.06 4.60 -9.37
N ASN A 179 13.99 5.87 -8.95
CA ASN A 179 12.81 6.71 -9.23
C ASN A 179 12.54 6.90 -10.73
N LYS A 180 13.52 6.55 -11.60
CA LYS A 180 13.37 6.54 -13.06
C LYS A 180 12.78 5.21 -13.61
N GLY A 181 12.52 4.24 -12.74
CA GLY A 181 11.97 2.94 -13.12
C GLY A 181 13.00 2.00 -13.76
N GLU A 182 14.24 2.03 -13.29
CA GLU A 182 15.31 1.10 -13.66
C GLU A 182 15.50 0.11 -12.50
N LEU A 183 15.46 -1.19 -12.78
CA LEU A 183 15.68 -2.21 -11.76
C LEU A 183 17.11 -2.11 -11.22
N VAL A 184 17.25 -1.98 -9.90
CA VAL A 184 18.54 -1.94 -9.20
C VAL A 184 18.90 -3.32 -8.69
N THR A 185 17.98 -3.97 -7.96
CA THR A 185 18.18 -5.31 -7.39
C THR A 185 16.85 -5.90 -6.94
N LYS A 186 16.89 -7.13 -6.42
CA LYS A 186 15.72 -7.82 -5.86
C LYS A 186 16.09 -8.57 -4.56
N TYR A 187 15.08 -8.77 -3.72
CA TYR A 187 15.20 -9.43 -2.42
C TYR A 187 14.10 -10.49 -2.30
N PRO A 188 14.45 -11.78 -2.19
CA PRO A 188 13.45 -12.83 -2.00
C PRO A 188 12.83 -12.75 -0.59
N MET A 189 11.56 -13.12 -0.47
CA MET A 189 10.93 -13.31 0.82
C MET A 189 11.54 -14.52 1.54
N PRO A 190 11.66 -14.47 2.89
CA PRO A 190 12.32 -15.55 3.64
C PRO A 190 11.51 -16.86 3.59
N THR A 191 12.24 -17.96 3.49
CA THR A 191 11.71 -19.34 3.53
C THR A 191 12.38 -20.18 4.62
N THR A 192 13.35 -19.62 5.32
CA THR A 192 13.98 -20.22 6.51
C THR A 192 13.31 -19.68 7.78
N ASP A 193 13.59 -20.33 8.91
CA ASP A 193 13.12 -19.92 10.24
C ASP A 193 11.59 -19.76 10.32
N GLY A 194 10.86 -20.60 9.60
CA GLY A 194 9.41 -20.59 9.53
C GLY A 194 8.79 -19.64 8.50
N GLY A 195 9.61 -18.99 7.67
CA GLY A 195 9.14 -18.12 6.59
C GLY A 195 8.34 -18.88 5.52
N ASP A 196 7.19 -18.33 5.11
CA ASP A 196 6.29 -18.93 4.12
C ASP A 196 6.59 -18.54 2.67
N GLY A 197 7.52 -17.59 2.46
CA GLY A 197 7.93 -17.13 1.14
C GLY A 197 6.91 -16.23 0.42
N TYR A 198 5.79 -15.89 1.04
CA TYR A 198 4.83 -14.93 0.51
C TYR A 198 5.17 -13.51 0.98
N GLY A 199 4.63 -12.52 0.28
CA GLY A 199 4.73 -11.11 0.62
C GLY A 199 3.43 -10.39 0.32
N TYR A 200 3.19 -9.29 1.03
CA TYR A 200 2.03 -8.42 0.80
C TYR A 200 2.38 -6.96 0.99
N ASP A 201 2.57 -6.50 2.22
CA ASP A 201 2.87 -5.10 2.54
C ASP A 201 4.30 -4.92 3.06
N ILE A 202 4.76 -3.67 3.02
CA ILE A 202 6.06 -3.21 3.49
C ILE A 202 5.82 -2.01 4.40
N ALA A 203 6.42 -2.03 5.59
CA ALA A 203 6.42 -0.88 6.49
C ALA A 203 7.82 -0.64 7.06
N ILE A 204 8.37 0.56 6.88
CA ILE A 204 9.74 0.91 7.22
C ILE A 204 9.76 1.85 8.43
N ASN A 205 10.67 1.60 9.38
CA ASN A 205 11.04 2.54 10.43
C ASN A 205 12.55 2.83 10.34
N PRO A 206 12.96 3.95 9.70
CA PRO A 206 14.38 4.25 9.47
C PRO A 206 15.14 4.54 10.76
N GLN A 207 14.49 5.13 11.75
CA GLN A 207 15.11 5.48 13.05
C GLN A 207 15.55 4.23 13.82
N LYS A 208 14.80 3.13 13.67
CA LYS A 208 15.09 1.84 14.30
C LYS A 208 15.87 0.88 13.41
N ASN A 209 16.18 1.27 12.16
CA ASN A 209 16.79 0.40 11.16
C ASN A 209 15.98 -0.89 10.92
N VAL A 210 14.65 -0.79 10.89
CA VAL A 210 13.75 -1.93 10.76
C VAL A 210 12.82 -1.74 9.58
N MET A 211 12.60 -2.82 8.85
CA MET A 211 11.52 -2.98 7.89
C MET A 211 10.70 -4.20 8.29
N LEU A 212 9.40 -4.10 8.20
CA LEU A 212 8.44 -5.19 8.36
C LEU A 212 7.87 -5.55 7.00
N THR A 213 7.64 -6.83 6.77
CA THR A 213 6.84 -7.33 5.65
C THR A 213 5.81 -8.31 6.15
N SER A 214 4.63 -8.29 5.55
CA SER A 214 3.55 -9.22 5.81
C SER A 214 3.41 -10.23 4.67
N SER A 215 2.50 -11.20 4.80
CA SER A 215 2.32 -12.26 3.82
C SER A 215 0.85 -12.52 3.49
N PHE A 216 0.57 -12.82 2.23
CA PHE A 216 -0.78 -13.08 1.74
C PHE A 216 -0.88 -14.43 1.03
N THR A 217 -1.02 -14.42 -0.29
CA THR A 217 -1.11 -15.63 -1.11
C THR A 217 -0.69 -15.35 -2.55
N GLY A 218 -0.44 -16.38 -3.31
CA GLY A 218 -0.03 -16.26 -4.70
C GLY A 218 -1.19 -16.07 -5.69
N LYS A 219 -0.85 -15.70 -6.94
CA LYS A 219 -1.76 -15.44 -8.05
C LYS A 219 -2.72 -16.61 -8.32
N LYS A 220 -2.30 -17.83 -8.12
CA LYS A 220 -3.14 -19.04 -8.20
C LYS A 220 -4.39 -18.99 -7.32
N ASN A 221 -4.30 -18.25 -6.20
CA ASN A 221 -5.39 -18.11 -5.27
C ASN A 221 -6.14 -16.78 -5.48
N TYR A 222 -5.45 -15.63 -5.43
CA TYR A 222 -6.14 -14.34 -5.43
C TYR A 222 -6.88 -14.04 -6.75
N MET A 223 -6.53 -14.68 -7.86
CA MET A 223 -7.25 -14.53 -9.12
C MET A 223 -8.46 -15.47 -9.27
N ARG A 224 -8.75 -16.29 -8.27
CA ARG A 224 -9.96 -17.16 -8.25
C ARG A 224 -11.18 -16.38 -7.74
N ALA A 225 -12.37 -16.86 -8.07
CA ALA A 225 -13.58 -16.37 -7.42
C ALA A 225 -13.54 -16.71 -5.92
N LEU A 226 -13.88 -15.74 -5.05
CA LEU A 226 -13.79 -15.91 -3.59
C LEU A 226 -14.60 -17.11 -3.09
N GLY A 227 -15.84 -17.28 -3.61
CA GLY A 227 -16.72 -18.39 -3.22
C GLY A 227 -16.19 -19.79 -3.56
N ASP A 228 -15.36 -19.93 -4.60
CA ASP A 228 -14.69 -21.19 -4.95
C ASP A 228 -13.40 -21.38 -4.14
N LEU A 229 -12.68 -20.29 -3.90
CA LEU A 229 -11.44 -20.30 -3.13
C LEU A 229 -11.66 -20.78 -1.69
N VAL A 230 -12.65 -20.24 -1.00
CA VAL A 230 -12.92 -20.58 0.42
C VAL A 230 -13.42 -22.03 0.62
N LYS A 231 -13.92 -22.68 -0.44
CA LYS A 231 -14.33 -24.09 -0.40
C LYS A 231 -13.19 -25.06 -0.68
N ASP A 232 -12.06 -24.59 -1.18
CA ASP A 232 -10.90 -25.39 -1.50
C ASP A 232 -9.89 -25.40 -0.34
N ALA A 233 -9.95 -26.41 0.51
CA ALA A 233 -9.10 -26.54 1.68
C ALA A 233 -7.59 -26.52 1.33
N GLU A 234 -7.19 -27.09 0.19
CA GLU A 234 -5.79 -27.06 -0.26
C GLU A 234 -5.36 -25.66 -0.73
N ALA A 235 -6.28 -24.90 -1.33
CA ALA A 235 -6.01 -23.49 -1.64
C ALA A 235 -5.88 -22.64 -0.39
N MET A 236 -6.72 -22.89 0.63
CA MET A 236 -6.68 -22.17 1.90
C MET A 236 -5.37 -22.39 2.68
N LYS A 237 -4.74 -23.55 2.55
CA LYS A 237 -3.40 -23.82 3.12
C LYS A 237 -2.27 -22.98 2.49
N ARG A 238 -2.51 -22.38 1.32
CA ARG A 238 -1.54 -21.53 0.60
C ARG A 238 -1.69 -20.03 0.89
N PHE A 239 -2.36 -19.68 1.99
CA PHE A 239 -2.31 -18.33 2.52
C PHE A 239 -1.14 -18.17 3.48
N GLY A 240 -0.52 -17.01 3.46
CA GLY A 240 0.60 -16.68 4.33
C GLY A 240 0.17 -16.53 5.80
N ASN A 241 1.09 -16.85 6.69
CA ASN A 241 0.87 -16.87 8.13
C ASN A 241 2.05 -16.23 8.89
N THR A 242 2.83 -15.39 8.21
CA THR A 242 4.06 -14.84 8.78
C THR A 242 4.21 -13.35 8.54
N MET A 243 4.99 -12.72 9.39
CA MET A 243 5.59 -11.42 9.17
C MET A 243 7.11 -11.54 9.32
N ALA A 244 7.87 -10.83 8.50
CA ALA A 244 9.31 -10.83 8.63
C ALA A 244 9.84 -9.48 9.10
N ILE A 245 10.79 -9.54 10.03
CA ILE A 245 11.59 -8.40 10.51
C ILE A 245 12.87 -8.37 9.69
N TRP A 246 13.17 -7.24 9.07
CA TRP A 246 14.37 -7.04 8.27
C TRP A 246 15.28 -5.99 8.89
N ASP A 247 16.58 -6.19 8.74
CA ASP A 247 17.53 -5.10 8.87
C ASP A 247 17.41 -4.21 7.62
N LEU A 248 16.95 -2.98 7.81
CA LEU A 248 16.65 -2.07 6.71
C LEU A 248 17.91 -1.67 5.93
N LYS A 249 19.04 -1.42 6.62
CA LYS A 249 20.30 -1.03 5.97
C LYS A 249 20.93 -2.18 5.21
N ALA A 250 20.91 -3.37 5.80
CA ALA A 250 21.47 -4.56 5.19
C ALA A 250 20.52 -5.21 4.17
N MET A 251 19.23 -4.86 4.17
CA MET A 251 18.17 -5.50 3.38
C MET A 251 18.19 -7.03 3.53
N LYS A 252 18.29 -7.49 4.79
CA LYS A 252 18.33 -8.92 5.14
C LYS A 252 17.27 -9.24 6.21
N PRO A 253 16.54 -10.36 6.07
CA PRO A 253 15.63 -10.81 7.13
C PRO A 253 16.43 -11.15 8.40
N LYS A 254 15.92 -10.75 9.55
CA LYS A 254 16.50 -11.01 10.88
C LYS A 254 15.68 -12.01 11.69
N LYS A 255 14.36 -11.97 11.52
CA LYS A 255 13.42 -12.82 12.27
C LYS A 255 12.13 -12.99 11.50
N VAL A 256 11.54 -14.15 11.59
CA VAL A 256 10.18 -14.43 11.14
C VAL A 256 9.27 -14.59 12.34
N LEU A 257 8.11 -13.96 12.31
CA LEU A 257 7.10 -14.04 13.34
C LEU A 257 5.89 -14.79 12.82
N SER A 258 5.32 -15.68 13.62
CA SER A 258 4.05 -16.34 13.30
C SER A 258 2.90 -15.36 13.53
N VAL A 259 2.14 -15.10 12.46
CA VAL A 259 0.93 -14.26 12.47
C VAL A 259 -0.11 -14.94 11.57
N PRO A 260 -0.80 -15.97 12.07
CA PRO A 260 -1.67 -16.80 11.27
C PRO A 260 -2.94 -16.06 10.80
N GLY A 261 -3.34 -16.36 9.56
CA GLY A 261 -4.59 -15.84 8.99
C GLY A 261 -4.44 -14.75 7.95
N ALA A 262 -3.35 -14.75 7.21
CA ALA A 262 -3.03 -13.77 6.17
C ALA A 262 -2.94 -12.33 6.72
N PRO A 263 -1.82 -11.96 7.37
CA PRO A 263 -1.56 -10.57 7.76
C PRO A 263 -1.43 -9.71 6.51
N LEU A 264 -2.23 -8.64 6.43
CA LEU A 264 -2.27 -7.75 5.29
C LEU A 264 -1.47 -6.46 5.55
N GLU A 265 -2.15 -5.34 5.59
CA GLU A 265 -1.55 -4.02 5.76
C GLU A 265 -0.84 -3.86 7.11
N ILE A 266 0.29 -3.18 7.11
CA ILE A 266 1.09 -2.89 8.30
C ILE A 266 1.13 -1.39 8.53
N ARG A 267 0.87 -0.94 9.76
CA ARG A 267 1.03 0.48 10.13
C ARG A 267 1.93 0.61 11.34
N TRP A 268 3.00 1.38 11.19
CA TRP A 268 3.77 1.86 12.33
C TRP A 268 2.99 2.90 13.10
N SER A 269 3.13 2.95 14.41
CA SER A 269 2.72 4.12 15.17
C SER A 269 3.44 5.35 14.61
N LEU A 270 2.69 6.42 14.38
CA LEU A 270 3.23 7.68 13.88
C LEU A 270 3.66 8.60 15.02
N LYS A 271 3.40 8.20 16.28
CA LYS A 271 3.80 8.94 17.47
C LYS A 271 5.31 8.83 17.66
N ASP A 272 5.95 9.97 17.91
CA ASP A 272 7.39 10.02 18.14
C ASP A 272 7.80 9.21 19.37
N GLY A 273 8.87 8.44 19.23
CA GLY A 273 9.36 7.54 20.27
C GLY A 273 8.73 6.14 20.30
N ASP A 274 7.58 5.93 19.66
CA ASP A 274 6.96 4.61 19.58
C ASP A 274 7.79 3.62 18.74
N THR A 275 7.74 2.35 19.12
CA THR A 275 8.50 1.26 18.47
C THR A 275 7.62 0.07 18.13
N TRP A 276 6.35 0.30 17.89
CA TRP A 276 5.39 -0.75 17.57
C TRP A 276 4.67 -0.50 16.24
N ALA A 277 4.25 -1.58 15.63
CA ALA A 277 3.39 -1.60 14.46
C ALA A 277 2.17 -2.47 14.72
N ILE A 278 1.12 -2.27 13.93
CA ILE A 278 -0.11 -3.06 13.97
C ILE A 278 -0.44 -3.60 12.59
N THR A 279 -1.02 -4.78 12.55
CA THR A 279 -1.57 -5.40 11.33
C THR A 279 -2.89 -6.07 11.61
N ALA A 280 -3.70 -6.30 10.58
CA ALA A 280 -4.92 -7.09 10.64
C ALA A 280 -4.77 -8.37 9.82
N THR A 281 -5.33 -9.48 10.33
CA THR A 281 -5.35 -10.76 9.61
C THR A 281 -6.71 -10.99 8.96
N ALA A 282 -6.71 -11.13 7.62
CA ALA A 282 -7.93 -11.21 6.82
C ALA A 282 -8.81 -12.41 7.14
N LEU A 283 -8.20 -13.59 7.31
CA LEU A 283 -8.94 -14.86 7.47
C LEU A 283 -9.35 -15.15 8.91
N THR A 284 -8.65 -14.58 9.90
CA THR A 284 -8.94 -14.80 11.32
C THR A 284 -9.55 -13.59 12.00
N SER A 285 -9.65 -12.44 11.30
CA SER A 285 -10.27 -11.21 11.80
C SER A 285 -9.70 -10.74 13.13
N LYS A 286 -8.36 -10.66 13.20
CA LYS A 286 -7.61 -10.27 14.39
C LYS A 286 -6.74 -9.05 14.15
N LEU A 287 -6.54 -8.24 15.19
CA LEU A 287 -5.47 -7.26 15.25
C LEU A 287 -4.26 -7.86 15.96
N TRP A 288 -3.09 -7.64 15.37
CA TRP A 288 -1.81 -8.09 15.91
C TRP A 288 -0.88 -6.90 16.13
N LEU A 289 -0.37 -6.80 17.35
CA LEU A 289 0.67 -5.84 17.72
C LEU A 289 2.05 -6.45 17.51
N VAL A 290 2.92 -5.74 16.79
CA VAL A 290 4.30 -6.15 16.52
C VAL A 290 5.25 -5.16 17.17
N LYS A 291 6.03 -5.59 18.14
CA LYS A 291 6.96 -4.74 18.87
C LYS A 291 8.11 -5.56 19.50
N PRO A 292 9.23 -4.93 19.87
CA PRO A 292 10.22 -5.58 20.71
C PRO A 292 9.70 -5.75 22.14
N ASP A 293 10.11 -6.85 22.80
CA ASP A 293 9.94 -7.05 24.22
C ASP A 293 11.00 -6.29 25.04
N ALA A 294 11.02 -6.50 26.37
CA ALA A 294 11.98 -5.85 27.28
C ALA A 294 13.45 -6.24 27.00
N ALA A 295 13.70 -7.38 26.36
CA ALA A 295 15.03 -7.82 25.95
C ALA A 295 15.41 -7.29 24.55
N GLY A 296 14.50 -6.56 23.86
CA GLY A 296 14.69 -6.09 22.52
C GLY A 296 14.33 -7.09 21.42
N GLU A 297 13.78 -8.25 21.80
CA GLU A 297 13.38 -9.30 20.88
C GLU A 297 12.00 -9.03 20.28
N TRP A 298 11.90 -9.05 18.95
CA TRP A 298 10.64 -8.80 18.23
C TRP A 298 9.62 -9.89 18.47
N GLN A 299 8.41 -9.47 18.82
CA GLN A 299 7.25 -10.32 19.09
C GLN A 299 6.04 -9.85 18.29
N ALA A 300 5.16 -10.81 17.96
CA ALA A 300 3.81 -10.53 17.47
C ALA A 300 2.80 -11.07 18.48
N LYS A 301 1.83 -10.27 18.87
CA LYS A 301 0.80 -10.61 19.84
C LYS A 301 -0.58 -10.28 19.30
N GLU A 302 -1.50 -11.24 19.35
CA GLU A 302 -2.92 -10.96 19.11
C GLU A 302 -3.45 -10.04 20.22
N VAL A 303 -4.07 -8.91 19.86
CA VAL A 303 -4.50 -7.89 20.81
C VAL A 303 -5.99 -7.57 20.75
N ALA A 304 -6.67 -7.85 19.64
CA ALA A 304 -8.11 -7.69 19.53
C ALA A 304 -8.72 -8.57 18.44
N THR A 305 -10.03 -8.76 18.54
CA THR A 305 -10.88 -9.37 17.50
C THR A 305 -11.65 -8.28 16.77
N ILE A 306 -11.76 -8.41 15.43
CA ILE A 306 -12.45 -7.46 14.56
C ILE A 306 -13.81 -8.04 14.18
N GLY A 307 -14.89 -7.40 14.63
CA GLY A 307 -16.26 -7.83 14.35
C GLY A 307 -16.58 -9.22 14.89
N ASP A 308 -17.46 -9.96 14.20
CA ASP A 308 -17.83 -11.33 14.53
C ASP A 308 -16.93 -12.33 13.76
N PRO A 309 -15.96 -12.97 14.40
CA PRO A 309 -15.00 -13.84 13.72
C PRO A 309 -15.66 -15.11 13.14
N THR A 310 -16.85 -15.48 13.59
CA THR A 310 -17.58 -16.64 13.06
C THR A 310 -18.15 -16.40 11.67
N LYS A 311 -18.31 -15.11 11.30
CA LYS A 311 -18.78 -14.66 9.98
C LYS A 311 -17.65 -14.21 9.05
N ILE A 312 -16.41 -14.24 9.52
CA ILE A 312 -15.21 -13.80 8.81
C ILE A 312 -15.44 -12.46 8.12
N PRO A 313 -15.45 -11.33 8.86
CA PRO A 313 -15.72 -10.00 8.28
C PRO A 313 -14.70 -9.61 7.20
N LEU A 314 -13.56 -10.26 7.14
CA LEU A 314 -12.46 -10.06 6.19
C LEU A 314 -11.89 -8.63 6.28
N PRO A 315 -11.12 -8.30 7.33
CA PRO A 315 -10.37 -7.04 7.39
C PRO A 315 -9.40 -6.96 6.22
N VAL A 316 -9.44 -5.85 5.48
CA VAL A 316 -8.69 -5.69 4.23
C VAL A 316 -7.76 -4.49 4.23
N ASP A 317 -8.11 -3.43 4.94
CA ASP A 317 -7.24 -2.26 5.10
C ASP A 317 -7.41 -1.61 6.47
N ILE A 318 -6.33 -0.97 6.92
CA ILE A 318 -6.24 -0.26 8.20
C ILE A 318 -5.56 1.09 8.00
N SER A 319 -5.98 2.09 8.77
CA SER A 319 -5.38 3.43 8.75
C SER A 319 -5.24 3.95 10.17
N ILE A 320 -4.01 4.27 10.58
CA ILE A 320 -3.69 4.79 11.90
C ILE A 320 -3.76 6.31 11.90
N ASN A 321 -4.28 6.94 12.96
CA ASN A 321 -4.28 8.39 13.05
C ASN A 321 -2.87 8.94 13.38
N LYS A 322 -2.66 10.24 13.12
CA LYS A 322 -1.34 10.87 13.19
C LYS A 322 -0.68 10.83 14.59
N ASP A 323 -1.46 10.71 15.66
CA ASP A 323 -0.97 10.64 17.03
C ASP A 323 -0.81 9.19 17.55
N GLY A 324 -1.11 8.22 16.69
CA GLY A 324 -0.98 6.79 17.03
C GLY A 324 -2.04 6.27 17.99
N THR A 325 -3.06 7.07 18.34
CA THR A 325 -4.05 6.71 19.36
C THR A 325 -5.32 6.09 18.81
N GLY A 326 -5.48 6.02 17.49
CA GLY A 326 -6.66 5.47 16.85
C GLY A 326 -6.38 4.73 15.55
N LEU A 327 -7.19 3.74 15.27
CA LEU A 327 -7.08 2.88 14.09
C LEU A 327 -8.43 2.68 13.43
N TRP A 328 -8.52 3.05 12.18
CA TRP A 328 -9.60 2.66 11.30
C TRP A 328 -9.36 1.28 10.70
N VAL A 329 -10.41 0.49 10.58
CA VAL A 329 -10.39 -0.85 9.98
C VAL A 329 -11.60 -0.99 9.06
N ASN A 330 -11.35 -1.30 7.79
CA ASN A 330 -12.40 -1.70 6.85
C ASN A 330 -12.50 -3.22 6.75
N THR A 331 -13.73 -3.72 6.73
CA THR A 331 -14.02 -5.13 6.56
C THR A 331 -14.93 -5.37 5.36
N PHE A 332 -14.41 -6.20 4.43
CA PHE A 332 -14.98 -6.36 3.09
C PHE A 332 -16.32 -7.12 3.08
N MET A 333 -16.41 -8.20 3.86
CA MET A 333 -17.58 -9.10 3.78
C MET A 333 -18.84 -8.56 4.45
N ASP A 334 -18.70 -7.75 5.49
CA ASP A 334 -19.84 -7.15 6.20
C ASP A 334 -20.05 -5.66 5.87
N GLY A 335 -19.16 -5.07 5.03
CA GLY A 335 -19.29 -3.71 4.52
C GLY A 335 -19.17 -2.63 5.59
N LYS A 336 -18.41 -2.88 6.64
CA LYS A 336 -18.32 -1.98 7.79
C LYS A 336 -16.96 -1.33 7.91
N THR A 337 -17.00 -0.09 8.40
CA THR A 337 -15.84 0.67 8.86
C THR A 337 -15.88 0.75 10.38
N ARG A 338 -14.78 0.38 11.03
CA ARG A 338 -14.64 0.34 12.49
C ARG A 338 -13.53 1.25 12.95
N TYR A 339 -13.67 1.79 14.16
CA TYR A 339 -12.62 2.56 14.81
C TYR A 339 -12.25 1.93 16.15
N PHE A 340 -10.95 1.77 16.33
CA PHE A 340 -10.36 1.25 17.57
C PHE A 340 -9.55 2.35 18.25
N ASP A 341 -9.79 2.55 19.54
CA ASP A 341 -8.93 3.31 20.43
C ASP A 341 -7.65 2.50 20.70
N LEU A 342 -6.50 3.07 20.34
CA LEU A 342 -5.16 2.54 20.54
C LEU A 342 -4.39 3.27 21.64
N SER A 343 -5.04 4.02 22.53
CA SER A 343 -4.37 4.68 23.67
C SER A 343 -3.56 3.69 24.51
N ASN A 344 -4.00 2.43 24.54
CA ASN A 344 -3.21 1.27 24.96
C ASN A 344 -3.15 0.25 23.80
N PRO A 345 -2.08 0.22 23.00
CA PRO A 345 -1.99 -0.69 21.86
C PRO A 345 -1.94 -2.19 22.23
N GLU A 346 -1.68 -2.52 23.49
CA GLU A 346 -1.78 -3.90 24.01
C GLU A 346 -3.23 -4.37 24.24
N GLN A 347 -4.18 -3.44 24.30
CA GLN A 347 -5.59 -3.67 24.56
C GLN A 347 -6.48 -2.72 23.76
N PRO A 348 -6.45 -2.78 22.42
CA PRO A 348 -7.29 -1.95 21.55
C PRO A 348 -8.77 -2.14 21.88
N LYS A 349 -9.54 -1.04 21.87
CA LYS A 349 -10.98 -1.09 22.11
C LYS A 349 -11.74 -0.58 20.90
N GLN A 350 -12.63 -1.38 20.33
CA GLN A 350 -13.53 -0.91 19.31
C GLN A 350 -14.53 0.08 19.95
N THR A 351 -14.51 1.33 19.51
CA THR A 351 -15.34 2.41 20.03
C THR A 351 -16.41 2.88 19.04
N TYR A 352 -16.25 2.52 17.76
CA TYR A 352 -17.19 2.90 16.71
C TYR A 352 -17.32 1.82 15.64
N GLU A 353 -18.50 1.73 15.03
CA GLU A 353 -18.80 0.87 13.87
C GLU A 353 -19.91 1.49 13.03
N ARG A 354 -19.76 1.47 11.71
CA ARG A 354 -20.78 1.89 10.76
C ARG A 354 -20.73 1.04 9.49
N ALA A 355 -21.89 0.68 8.95
CA ALA A 355 -22.00 0.19 7.58
C ALA A 355 -21.78 1.36 6.61
N THR A 356 -20.73 1.29 5.81
CA THR A 356 -20.30 2.37 4.90
C THR A 356 -20.40 1.98 3.43
N GLY A 357 -20.70 0.71 3.13
CA GLY A 357 -20.98 0.16 1.80
C GLY A 357 -21.36 -1.29 1.92
N LYS A 358 -21.74 -1.95 0.82
CA LYS A 358 -21.97 -3.41 0.83
C LYS A 358 -20.68 -4.19 0.92
N GLN A 359 -19.67 -3.71 0.21
CA GLN A 359 -18.28 -4.17 0.28
C GLN A 359 -17.41 -2.93 0.38
N VAL A 360 -16.55 -2.86 1.37
CA VAL A 360 -15.62 -1.75 1.55
C VAL A 360 -14.21 -2.30 1.56
N ASN A 361 -13.28 -1.55 0.97
CA ASN A 361 -11.90 -1.96 0.86
C ASN A 361 -10.96 -0.91 1.47
N MET A 362 -10.32 -0.08 0.65
CA MET A 362 -9.30 0.84 1.14
C MET A 362 -9.90 1.95 1.98
N ILE A 363 -9.14 2.37 3.00
CA ILE A 363 -9.47 3.48 3.88
C ILE A 363 -8.27 4.42 4.01
N SER A 364 -8.51 5.71 3.82
CA SER A 364 -7.49 6.76 4.01
C SER A 364 -8.05 7.90 4.82
N GLN A 365 -7.22 8.50 5.67
CA GLN A 365 -7.56 9.69 6.43
C GLN A 365 -7.00 10.94 5.74
N SER A 366 -7.72 12.07 5.83
CA SER A 366 -7.18 13.39 5.48
C SER A 366 -5.96 13.72 6.35
N TRP A 367 -5.09 14.59 5.86
CA TRP A 367 -3.84 14.95 6.58
C TRP A 367 -4.08 15.59 7.95
N ASP A 368 -5.24 16.20 8.16
CA ASP A 368 -5.68 16.74 9.45
C ASP A 368 -6.47 15.75 10.31
N GLY A 369 -6.77 14.54 9.79
CA GLY A 369 -7.52 13.48 10.48
C GLY A 369 -9.02 13.76 10.66
N THR A 370 -9.56 14.82 10.03
CA THR A 370 -10.98 15.20 10.17
C THR A 370 -11.90 14.59 9.12
N ARG A 371 -11.34 13.88 8.15
CA ARG A 371 -12.09 13.22 7.07
C ARG A 371 -11.55 11.81 6.84
N VAL A 372 -12.46 10.93 6.44
CA VAL A 372 -12.17 9.54 6.09
C VAL A 372 -12.73 9.25 4.71
N TYR A 373 -11.94 8.61 3.87
CA TYR A 373 -12.27 8.26 2.50
C TYR A 373 -12.25 6.74 2.35
N ILE A 374 -13.24 6.19 1.66
CA ILE A 374 -13.47 4.74 1.55
C ILE A 374 -13.68 4.38 0.09
N ALA A 375 -13.00 3.34 -0.38
CA ALA A 375 -13.20 2.71 -1.67
C ALA A 375 -13.94 1.37 -1.54
N SER A 376 -14.52 0.89 -2.64
CA SER A 376 -15.37 -0.29 -2.65
C SER A 376 -14.72 -1.58 -3.14
N SER A 377 -13.77 -1.53 -4.07
CA SER A 377 -13.28 -2.71 -4.78
C SER A 377 -12.06 -3.33 -4.12
N LEU A 378 -12.05 -4.66 -3.94
CA LEU A 378 -10.89 -5.41 -3.48
C LEU A 378 -10.17 -6.09 -4.66
N LEU A 379 -10.83 -7.03 -5.31
CA LEU A 379 -10.37 -7.74 -6.52
C LEU A 379 -11.58 -8.01 -7.40
N ALA A 380 -11.44 -7.87 -8.72
CA ALA A 380 -12.57 -8.05 -9.63
C ALA A 380 -13.29 -9.39 -9.46
N ASN A 381 -12.55 -10.46 -9.16
CA ASN A 381 -13.14 -11.79 -8.96
C ASN A 381 -13.74 -11.97 -7.55
N TRP A 382 -13.35 -11.13 -6.58
CA TRP A 382 -13.89 -11.16 -5.22
C TRP A 382 -15.07 -10.20 -5.04
N ASP A 383 -15.10 -9.11 -5.80
CA ASP A 383 -16.19 -8.13 -5.80
C ASP A 383 -17.50 -8.70 -6.38
N LYS A 384 -17.44 -9.82 -7.11
CA LYS A 384 -18.61 -10.45 -7.71
C LYS A 384 -19.59 -10.93 -6.65
N GLY A 385 -20.87 -10.68 -6.89
CA GLY A 385 -21.94 -11.03 -5.99
C GLY A 385 -22.89 -9.86 -5.79
N ALA A 386 -23.56 -9.80 -4.65
CA ALA A 386 -24.58 -8.79 -4.37
C ALA A 386 -24.09 -7.34 -4.44
N ALA A 387 -22.79 -7.11 -4.28
CA ALA A 387 -22.20 -5.77 -4.26
C ALA A 387 -21.57 -5.34 -5.59
N ASP A 388 -21.60 -6.17 -6.61
CA ASP A 388 -20.98 -5.87 -7.92
C ASP A 388 -21.54 -4.59 -8.58
N ASN A 389 -22.72 -4.15 -8.17
CA ASN A 389 -23.38 -2.94 -8.63
C ASN A 389 -23.09 -1.69 -7.79
N GLU A 390 -22.31 -1.81 -6.71
CA GLU A 390 -22.02 -0.68 -5.82
C GLU A 390 -20.50 -0.39 -5.85
N GLN A 391 -20.10 0.50 -6.77
CA GLN A 391 -18.72 0.92 -6.93
C GLN A 391 -18.59 2.43 -6.64
N PHE A 392 -17.78 2.79 -5.66
CA PHE A 392 -17.78 4.16 -5.14
C PHE A 392 -16.44 4.57 -4.54
N ILE A 393 -16.28 5.90 -4.44
CA ILE A 393 -15.47 6.58 -3.42
C ILE A 393 -16.44 7.37 -2.55
N ARG A 394 -16.41 7.13 -1.25
CA ARG A 394 -17.19 7.88 -0.24
C ARG A 394 -16.26 8.67 0.66
N GLY A 395 -16.54 9.97 0.79
CA GLY A 395 -15.91 10.84 1.77
C GLY A 395 -16.83 11.10 2.96
N PHE A 396 -16.27 11.02 4.15
CA PHE A 396 -16.97 11.29 5.42
C PHE A 396 -16.21 12.35 6.21
N LYS A 397 -16.92 13.16 6.98
CA LYS A 397 -16.36 13.97 8.06
C LYS A 397 -16.32 13.12 9.33
N TRP A 398 -15.26 13.26 10.11
CA TRP A 398 -15.08 12.63 11.41
C TRP A 398 -14.96 13.68 12.50
N ASP A 399 -15.83 13.65 13.50
CA ASP A 399 -15.85 14.60 14.62
C ASP A 399 -15.26 14.02 15.93
N GLY A 400 -14.64 12.84 15.84
CA GLY A 400 -14.14 12.09 16.99
C GLY A 400 -15.15 11.08 17.56
N LYS A 401 -16.40 11.08 17.06
CA LYS A 401 -17.47 10.20 17.55
C LYS A 401 -18.25 9.55 16.42
N GLU A 402 -18.52 10.28 15.33
CA GLU A 402 -19.37 9.82 14.24
C GLU A 402 -18.83 10.22 12.86
N LEU A 403 -19.03 9.31 11.89
CA LEU A 403 -18.81 9.59 10.46
C LEU A 403 -20.07 10.23 9.87
N THR A 404 -19.97 11.46 9.38
CA THR A 404 -21.04 12.14 8.65
C THR A 404 -20.73 12.14 7.16
N PRO A 405 -21.60 11.66 6.25
CA PRO A 405 -21.37 11.68 4.82
C PRO A 405 -21.08 13.10 4.31
N ALA A 406 -20.05 13.22 3.47
CA ALA A 406 -19.64 14.49 2.87
C ALA A 406 -19.87 14.49 1.34
N PHE A 407 -19.45 13.43 0.66
CA PHE A 407 -19.72 13.22 -0.76
C PHE A 407 -19.65 11.74 -1.12
N GLU A 408 -20.17 11.41 -2.31
CA GLU A 408 -20.00 10.14 -2.98
C GLU A 408 -19.71 10.37 -4.47
N VAL A 409 -18.75 9.63 -5.00
CA VAL A 409 -18.55 9.44 -6.44
C VAL A 409 -18.99 8.03 -6.78
N ASP A 410 -20.10 7.90 -7.49
CA ASP A 410 -20.62 6.64 -8.02
C ASP A 410 -19.83 6.27 -9.30
N PHE A 411 -18.95 5.27 -9.20
CA PHE A 411 -18.07 4.84 -10.29
C PHE A 411 -18.82 4.15 -11.43
N ASN A 412 -19.98 3.54 -11.15
CA ASN A 412 -20.83 2.96 -12.20
C ASN A 412 -21.49 4.06 -13.03
N LYS A 413 -22.07 5.07 -12.40
CA LYS A 413 -22.69 6.23 -13.05
C LYS A 413 -21.68 7.01 -13.88
N GLU A 414 -20.49 7.25 -13.33
CA GLU A 414 -19.39 7.95 -14.01
C GLU A 414 -18.64 7.08 -15.03
N LYS A 415 -18.98 5.78 -15.13
CA LYS A 415 -18.36 4.78 -16.04
C LYS A 415 -16.84 4.67 -15.83
N LEU A 416 -16.40 4.66 -14.58
CA LEU A 416 -14.99 4.69 -14.20
C LEU A 416 -14.39 3.29 -13.91
N GLY A 417 -15.21 2.26 -13.84
CA GLY A 417 -14.79 0.92 -13.43
C GLY A 417 -14.95 0.72 -11.93
N ARG A 418 -13.95 0.16 -11.26
CA ARG A 418 -14.00 -0.20 -9.83
C ARG A 418 -12.94 0.57 -9.05
N ALA A 419 -13.36 1.29 -8.01
CA ALA A 419 -12.46 2.07 -7.17
C ALA A 419 -11.66 1.17 -6.23
N HIS A 420 -10.32 1.17 -6.34
CA HIS A 420 -9.49 0.38 -5.44
C HIS A 420 -8.65 1.27 -4.50
N HIS A 421 -7.47 1.69 -4.89
CA HIS A 421 -6.53 2.38 -4.00
C HIS A 421 -6.61 3.90 -4.13
N MET A 422 -6.28 4.60 -3.05
CA MET A 422 -6.36 6.06 -2.94
C MET A 422 -5.05 6.67 -2.46
N LYS A 423 -4.67 7.82 -3.03
CA LYS A 423 -3.56 8.66 -2.58
C LYS A 423 -3.93 10.13 -2.68
N PHE A 424 -3.43 10.95 -1.75
CA PHE A 424 -3.70 12.39 -1.76
C PHE A 424 -2.64 13.19 -2.51
N GLY A 425 -3.08 14.26 -3.16
CA GLY A 425 -2.24 15.28 -3.77
C GLY A 425 -2.61 16.67 -3.31
N SER A 426 -1.71 17.64 -3.50
CA SER A 426 -1.99 19.03 -3.20
C SER A 426 -1.39 19.98 -4.24
N LYS A 427 -1.91 21.19 -4.31
CA LYS A 427 -1.37 22.27 -5.16
C LYS A 427 0.05 22.64 -4.77
N THR A 428 0.43 22.46 -3.50
CA THR A 428 1.78 22.72 -3.02
C THR A 428 2.84 21.80 -3.62
N MET A 429 2.46 20.59 -4.07
CA MET A 429 3.35 19.68 -4.81
C MET A 429 3.86 20.33 -6.10
N LYS A 430 3.00 21.05 -6.83
CA LYS A 430 3.40 21.79 -8.04
C LYS A 430 4.38 22.92 -7.71
N ALA A 431 4.14 23.65 -6.64
CA ALA A 431 5.03 24.75 -6.22
C ALA A 431 6.44 24.23 -5.91
N ALA A 432 6.57 23.12 -5.18
CA ALA A 432 7.85 22.47 -4.91
C ALA A 432 8.55 22.03 -6.21
N TYR A 433 7.82 21.45 -7.13
CA TYR A 433 8.34 21.04 -8.45
C TYR A 433 8.87 22.22 -9.25
N ASP A 434 8.13 23.32 -9.31
CA ASP A 434 8.50 24.53 -10.06
C ASP A 434 9.76 25.19 -9.47
N LEU A 435 9.91 25.21 -8.16
CA LEU A 435 11.12 25.73 -7.46
C LEU A 435 12.36 24.91 -7.82
N GLU A 436 12.30 23.59 -7.77
CA GLU A 436 13.42 22.73 -8.17
C GLU A 436 13.82 22.90 -9.65
N ARG A 437 12.84 23.04 -10.53
CA ARG A 437 13.07 23.25 -11.96
C ARG A 437 13.76 24.60 -12.23
N THR A 438 13.43 25.61 -11.46
CA THR A 438 14.06 26.94 -11.56
C THR A 438 15.49 26.91 -11.02
N ALA A 439 15.74 26.17 -9.93
CA ALA A 439 17.07 26.04 -9.35
C ALA A 439 18.06 25.22 -10.22
N ARG A 440 17.56 24.42 -11.17
CA ARG A 440 18.38 23.59 -12.10
C ARG A 440 18.65 24.29 -13.46
N ARG A 441 18.07 25.48 -13.69
CA ARG A 441 18.35 26.35 -14.84
C ARG A 441 19.32 27.44 -14.48
#